data_6c04c8b00bba9b75c13b6d5d2b8b74e7
#
_entry.id   6c04c8b00bba9b75c13b6d5d2b8b74e7
#
_cell.length_a   1.000
_cell.length_b   1.000
_cell.length_c   1.000
_cell.angle_alpha   90.00
_cell.angle_beta   90.00
_cell.angle_gamma   90.00
#
_symmetry.space_group_name_H-M   'P 1'
#
loop_
_entity.id
_entity.type
_entity.pdbx_description
1 polymer ?
#
loop_
_entity_poly.entity_id
_entity_poly.type
_entity_poly.pdbx_seq_one_letter_code
_entity_poly.pdbx_strand_id
1 'polypeptide(L)'
;MLNLYEKGDEWKPYHFDAAALNPEKAKKQNITIGVSFGAERSIAFQNAKTGTTTEFVLQNSMCYGFGTKINTTWRHGVPPKMNENKGRISIICWGFCNQIGT
;
A
#
# COMPACT_ATOMS: atom_id res chain seq x y z
N MET A 1 11.23 -1.29 1.91
CA MET A 1 10.90 -2.71 1.67
C MET A 1 10.64 -2.95 0.19
N LEU A 2 11.15 -4.04 -0.32
CA LEU A 2 10.94 -4.45 -1.70
C LEU A 2 10.00 -5.64 -1.74
N ASN A 3 8.94 -5.55 -2.55
CA ASN A 3 8.03 -6.66 -2.81
C ASN A 3 8.13 -7.05 -4.27
N LEU A 4 8.30 -8.34 -4.54
CA LEU A 4 8.32 -8.90 -5.89
C LEU A 4 7.05 -9.73 -6.11
N TYR A 5 6.31 -9.39 -7.15
CA TYR A 5 5.15 -10.15 -7.62
C TYR A 5 5.50 -10.72 -9.00
N GLU A 6 5.82 -12.00 -9.06
CA GLU A 6 6.23 -12.63 -10.33
C GLU A 6 5.07 -12.81 -11.29
N LYS A 7 3.88 -13.08 -10.75
CA LYS A 7 2.65 -13.30 -11.51
C LYS A 7 1.47 -12.59 -10.87
N GLY A 8 0.38 -12.51 -11.58
CA GLY A 8 -0.85 -11.89 -11.09
C GLY A 8 -1.54 -12.64 -9.95
N ASP A 9 -1.26 -13.92 -9.76
CA ASP A 9 -1.81 -14.71 -8.66
C ASP A 9 -1.11 -14.45 -7.32
N GLU A 10 0.07 -13.86 -7.34
CA GLU A 10 0.70 -13.38 -6.12
C GLU A 10 0.03 -12.08 -5.68
N TRP A 11 -0.33 -12.02 -4.41
CA TRP A 11 -1.13 -10.93 -3.88
C TRP A 11 -0.79 -10.64 -2.42
N LYS A 12 -1.27 -9.51 -1.94
CA LYS A 12 -1.09 -9.12 -0.55
C LYS A 12 -2.46 -8.85 0.08
N PRO A 13 -2.83 -9.56 1.16
CA PRO A 13 -4.13 -9.34 1.80
C PRO A 13 -4.22 -7.96 2.45
N TYR A 14 -5.45 -7.55 2.76
CA TYR A 14 -5.67 -6.30 3.48
C TYR A 14 -4.98 -6.34 4.85
N HIS A 15 -4.23 -5.28 5.14
CA HIS A 15 -3.50 -5.15 6.40
C HIS A 15 -3.30 -3.67 6.74
N PHE A 16 -2.93 -3.41 7.99
CA PHE A 16 -2.39 -2.11 8.38
C PHE A 16 -0.87 -2.16 8.33
N ASP A 17 -0.23 -1.03 8.05
CA ASP A 17 1.21 -0.90 8.28
C ASP A 17 1.50 -0.90 9.78
N ALA A 18 2.71 -1.31 10.15
CA ALA A 18 3.07 -1.50 11.55
C ALA A 18 2.90 -0.23 12.40
N ALA A 19 3.08 0.96 11.81
CA ALA A 19 2.89 2.22 12.53
C ALA A 19 1.45 2.42 13.05
N ALA A 20 0.45 1.80 12.42
CA ALA A 20 -0.93 1.87 12.90
C ALA A 20 -1.15 1.06 14.18
N LEU A 21 -0.33 0.05 14.43
CA LEU A 21 -0.47 -0.91 15.51
C LEU A 21 0.58 -0.75 16.62
N ASN A 22 1.65 -0.02 16.34
CA ASN A 22 2.79 0.14 17.24
C ASN A 22 3.07 1.61 17.52
N PRO A 23 2.79 2.12 18.74
CA PRO A 23 3.00 3.53 19.07
C PRO A 23 4.44 4.01 18.92
N GLU A 24 5.42 3.14 19.14
CA GLU A 24 6.82 3.52 18.98
C GLU A 24 7.17 3.78 17.51
N LYS A 25 6.63 2.98 16.60
CA LYS A 25 6.78 3.23 15.16
C LYS A 25 5.99 4.45 14.71
N ALA A 26 4.82 4.68 15.26
CA ALA A 26 3.99 5.83 14.93
C ALA A 26 4.69 7.16 15.21
N LYS A 27 5.57 7.22 16.18
CA LYS A 27 6.37 8.41 16.49
C LYS A 27 7.40 8.74 15.41
N LYS A 28 7.79 7.74 14.62
CA LYS A 28 8.86 7.85 13.62
C LYS A 28 8.36 7.74 12.18
N GLN A 29 7.12 7.29 11.99
CA GLN A 29 6.55 6.98 10.68
C GLN A 29 5.13 7.52 10.61
N ASN A 30 4.93 8.57 9.84
CA ASN A 30 3.60 9.12 9.60
C ASN A 30 3.23 9.18 8.12
N ILE A 31 4.07 8.64 7.26
CA ILE A 31 3.81 8.55 5.83
C ILE A 31 4.33 7.22 5.27
N THR A 32 3.55 6.64 4.39
CA THR A 32 3.95 5.49 3.57
C THR A 32 4.00 5.94 2.11
N ILE A 33 5.11 5.67 1.44
CA ILE A 33 5.30 6.00 0.03
C ILE A 33 5.66 4.72 -0.70
N GLY A 34 4.96 4.46 -1.81
CA GLY A 34 5.22 3.31 -2.66
C GLY A 34 5.50 3.72 -4.09
N VAL A 35 6.40 2.98 -4.75
CA VAL A 35 6.67 3.12 -6.17
C VAL A 35 6.49 1.76 -6.82
N SER A 36 5.73 1.72 -7.93
CA SER A 36 5.39 0.50 -8.63
C SER A 36 6.12 0.44 -9.98
N PHE A 37 6.76 -0.69 -10.26
CA PHE A 37 7.42 -0.94 -11.55
C PHE A 37 6.95 -2.26 -12.13
N GLY A 38 6.80 -2.31 -13.46
CA GLY A 38 6.41 -3.51 -14.18
C GLY A 38 4.94 -3.58 -14.49
N ALA A 39 4.34 -4.75 -14.31
CA ALA A 39 2.94 -4.99 -14.64
C ALA A 39 1.98 -4.06 -13.89
N GLU A 40 0.91 -3.67 -14.56
CA GLU A 40 -0.17 -2.91 -13.95
C GLU A 40 -0.89 -3.76 -12.90
N ARG A 41 -0.99 -3.24 -11.70
CA ARG A 41 -1.72 -3.86 -10.58
C ARG A 41 -2.49 -2.78 -9.85
N SER A 42 -3.44 -3.20 -9.03
CA SER A 42 -4.19 -2.26 -8.19
C SER A 42 -3.70 -2.32 -6.76
N ILE A 43 -3.71 -1.16 -6.08
CA ILE A 43 -3.71 -1.12 -4.62
C ILE A 43 -5.15 -0.92 -4.18
N ALA A 44 -5.60 -1.73 -3.23
CA ALA A 44 -6.96 -1.68 -2.72
C ALA A 44 -6.96 -1.26 -1.26
N PHE A 45 -7.98 -0.49 -0.89
CA PHE A 45 -8.19 -0.06 0.49
C PHE A 45 -9.54 -0.56 0.98
N GLN A 46 -9.57 -1.05 2.21
CA GLN A 46 -10.78 -1.50 2.87
C GLN A 46 -10.98 -0.73 4.17
N ASN A 47 -12.13 -0.07 4.32
CA ASN A 47 -12.47 0.60 5.56
C ASN A 47 -12.60 -0.42 6.68
N ALA A 48 -11.87 -0.21 7.78
CA ALA A 48 -11.80 -1.17 8.87
C ALA A 48 -13.13 -1.33 9.62
N LYS A 49 -14.01 -0.33 9.58
CA LYS A 49 -15.31 -0.36 10.27
C LYS A 49 -16.43 -0.83 9.36
N THR A 50 -16.48 -0.31 8.13
CA THR A 50 -17.62 -0.55 7.24
C THR A 50 -17.40 -1.69 6.26
N GLY A 51 -16.15 -2.06 6.02
CA GLY A 51 -15.80 -3.04 4.99
C GLY A 51 -15.84 -2.50 3.57
N THR A 52 -16.16 -1.21 3.39
CA THR A 52 -16.17 -0.58 2.07
C THR A 52 -14.79 -0.63 1.44
N THR A 53 -14.73 -0.99 0.16
CA THR A 53 -13.48 -1.12 -0.57
C THR A 53 -13.39 -0.11 -1.71
N THR A 54 -12.16 0.30 -2.01
CA THR A 54 -11.85 1.11 -3.18
C THR A 54 -10.50 0.69 -3.75
N GLU A 55 -10.32 0.81 -5.05
CA GLU A 55 -9.08 0.40 -5.72
C GLU A 55 -8.54 1.54 -6.57
N PHE A 56 -7.21 1.61 -6.62
CA PHE A 56 -6.48 2.53 -7.49
C PHE A 56 -5.51 1.72 -8.34
N VAL A 57 -5.54 1.96 -9.64
CA VAL A 57 -4.64 1.26 -10.57
C VAL A 57 -3.24 1.87 -10.49
N LEU A 58 -2.24 1.02 -10.32
CA LEU A 58 -0.83 1.40 -10.29
C LEU A 58 -0.16 0.96 -11.58
N GLN A 59 0.14 1.93 -12.42
CA GLN A 59 0.86 1.70 -13.66
C GLN A 59 2.38 1.70 -13.43
N ASN A 60 3.14 1.29 -14.43
CA ASN A 60 4.59 1.30 -14.36
C ASN A 60 5.12 2.70 -14.00
N SER A 61 6.04 2.73 -13.04
CA SER A 61 6.67 3.95 -12.53
C SER A 61 5.74 4.90 -11.77
N MET A 62 4.55 4.44 -11.38
CA MET A 62 3.63 5.25 -10.59
C MET A 62 4.04 5.27 -9.13
N CYS A 63 4.01 6.47 -8.54
CA CYS A 63 4.27 6.70 -7.12
C CYS A 63 2.96 7.03 -6.41
N TYR A 64 2.81 6.54 -5.19
CA TYR A 64 1.66 6.87 -4.35
C TYR A 64 2.11 7.04 -2.90
N GLY A 65 1.28 7.71 -2.12
CA GLY A 65 1.56 7.86 -0.69
C GLY A 65 0.29 8.09 0.10
N PHE A 66 0.36 7.73 1.38
CA PHE A 66 -0.73 8.01 2.32
C PHE A 66 -0.19 8.21 3.74
N GLY A 67 -0.92 9.00 4.50
CA GLY A 67 -0.54 9.35 5.87
C GLY A 67 -1.18 8.49 6.93
N THR A 68 -0.98 8.89 8.18
CA THR A 68 -1.46 8.17 9.37
C THR A 68 -2.97 7.98 9.37
N LYS A 69 -3.73 8.99 8.98
CA LYS A 69 -5.19 8.92 9.01
C LYS A 69 -5.72 7.80 8.11
N ILE A 70 -5.18 7.67 6.91
CA ILE A 70 -5.54 6.59 6.00
C ILE A 70 -5.08 5.25 6.57
N ASN A 71 -3.85 5.16 7.05
CA ASN A 71 -3.30 3.91 7.57
C ASN A 71 -4.03 3.39 8.81
N THR A 72 -4.63 4.26 9.61
CA THR A 72 -5.37 3.85 10.81
C THR A 72 -6.86 3.56 10.55
N THR A 73 -7.41 4.13 9.48
CA THR A 73 -8.83 3.97 9.12
C THR A 73 -9.05 2.88 8.09
N TRP A 74 -8.08 2.67 7.20
CA TRP A 74 -8.18 1.75 6.07
C TRP A 74 -7.06 0.73 6.10
N ARG A 75 -7.41 -0.53 5.91
CA ARG A 75 -6.44 -1.56 5.54
C ARG A 75 -6.13 -1.43 4.07
N HIS A 76 -4.96 -1.83 3.68
CA HIS A 76 -4.58 -1.83 2.26
C HIS A 76 -3.99 -3.18 1.85
N GLY A 77 -4.08 -3.47 0.58
CA GLY A 77 -3.58 -4.71 0.01
C GLY A 77 -3.44 -4.62 -1.50
N VAL A 78 -2.90 -5.68 -2.09
CA VAL A 78 -2.77 -5.82 -3.53
C VAL A 78 -3.57 -7.06 -3.95
N PRO A 79 -4.76 -6.89 -4.54
CA PRO A 79 -5.55 -8.03 -4.96
C PRO A 79 -4.90 -8.78 -6.11
N PRO A 80 -5.19 -10.07 -6.27
CA PRO A 80 -4.69 -10.83 -7.41
C PRO A 80 -5.26 -10.28 -8.72
N LYS A 81 -4.51 -10.44 -9.80
CA LYS A 81 -4.95 -10.05 -11.14
C LYS A 81 -4.95 -11.26 -12.05
N MET A 82 -6.10 -11.64 -12.54
CA MET A 82 -6.26 -12.80 -13.42
C MET A 82 -5.57 -12.55 -14.77
N ASN A 83 -4.97 -13.61 -15.31
CA ASN A 83 -4.32 -13.59 -16.63
C ASN A 83 -3.11 -12.66 -16.72
N GLU A 84 -2.53 -12.25 -15.59
CA GLU A 84 -1.31 -11.43 -15.61
C GLU A 84 -0.09 -12.33 -15.55
N ASN A 85 0.73 -12.27 -16.60
CA ASN A 85 1.96 -13.06 -16.73
C ASN A 85 3.23 -12.25 -16.48
N LYS A 86 3.13 -10.94 -16.38
CA LYS A 86 4.27 -10.06 -16.16
C LYS A 86 4.49 -9.82 -14.68
N GLY A 87 5.74 -9.72 -14.30
CA GLY A 87 6.12 -9.43 -12.93
C GLY A 87 5.96 -7.96 -12.56
N ARG A 88 5.89 -7.70 -11.27
CA ARG A 88 5.83 -6.37 -10.69
C ARG A 88 6.77 -6.28 -9.50
N ILE A 89 7.45 -5.14 -9.38
CA ILE A 89 8.25 -4.80 -8.21
C ILE A 89 7.62 -3.58 -7.55
N SER A 90 7.50 -3.64 -6.23
CA SER A 90 7.04 -2.52 -5.42
C SER A 90 8.10 -2.17 -4.39
N ILE A 91 8.44 -0.90 -4.30
CA ILE A 91 9.36 -0.37 -3.30
C ILE A 91 8.55 0.46 -2.34
N ILE A 92 8.56 0.08 -1.05
CA ILE A 92 7.81 0.77 -0.01
C ILE A 92 8.79 1.43 0.96
N CYS A 93 8.55 2.71 1.22
CA CYS A 93 9.32 3.50 2.18
C CYS A 93 8.38 4.08 3.23
N TRP A 94 8.80 4.03 4.48
CA TRP A 94 8.12 4.67 5.59
C TRP A 94 9.00 5.80 6.12
N GLY A 95 8.39 6.91 6.44
CA GLY A 95 9.11 8.07 6.90
C GLY A 95 8.30 8.96 7.81
N PHE A 96 8.89 10.07 8.18
CA PHE A 96 8.26 11.09 9.01
C PHE A 96 8.27 12.43 8.29
N CYS A 97 7.13 13.10 8.29
CA CYS A 97 7.00 14.43 7.73
C CYS A 97 6.27 15.34 8.72
N ASN A 98 6.84 16.49 9.04
CA ASN A 98 6.28 17.39 10.04
C ASN A 98 5.04 18.14 9.58
N GLN A 99 4.75 18.17 8.29
CA GLN A 99 3.71 19.02 7.72
C GLN A 99 2.64 18.24 6.95
N ILE A 100 2.49 16.96 7.25
CA ILE A 100 1.41 16.19 6.65
C ILE A 100 0.11 16.59 7.32
N GLY A 101 -0.82 17.11 6.51
CA GLY A 101 -2.20 17.29 6.92
C GLY A 101 -2.87 15.93 7.11
N THR A 102 -3.42 15.69 8.25
CA THR A 102 -4.03 14.39 8.57
C THR A 102 -5.54 14.47 8.70
#